data_f2c57899717999ca5d6aa31abf42ec2d
#
_entry.id   f2c57899717999ca5d6aa31abf42ec2d
#
_cell.length_a   1.000
_cell.length_b   1.000
_cell.length_c   1.000
_cell.angle_alpha   90.00
_cell.angle_beta   90.00
_cell.angle_gamma   90.00
#
_symmetry.space_group_name_H-M   'P 1'
#
loop_
_entity.id
_entity.type
_entity.pdbx_description
1 polymer ?
#
loop_
_entity_poly.entity_id
_entity_poly.type
_entity_poly.pdbx_seq_one_letter_code
_entity_poly.pdbx_strand_id
1 'polypeptide(L)'
;CHGVQHGHRLIAEVLGFDPKELDFICAGINHQTWYIQLKHKGQDMTGKLLEAFEKHPVHSKTEKVRIDMLRRFGYFSTESNGHLSEYVPWYRKRPEDIMNWIHLGSWINGETGGYLRVCIEGRNWFETDFPNWMEQPPMEFRSELRGLEHGSFILEGLEIGRVYRGHFNVVNNGCITNLPEDAIVEVPGYVDANGVSIPRIGDLPLGCAAVCNASISVQRMAVKAAVEGDD
;
A
#
# COMPACT_ATOMS: atom_id res chain seq x y z
N CYS A 1 -0.71 -6.09 3.35
CA CYS A 1 -0.32 -5.30 2.20
C CYS A 1 1.01 -4.58 2.41
N HIS A 2 1.89 -4.60 1.43
CA HIS A 2 3.24 -4.01 1.50
C HIS A 2 3.20 -2.50 1.78
N GLY A 3 2.35 -1.78 1.07
CA GLY A 3 2.24 -0.32 1.19
C GLY A 3 2.00 0.15 2.62
N VAL A 4 1.15 -0.54 3.35
CA VAL A 4 0.87 -0.23 4.76
C VAL A 4 2.12 -0.36 5.63
N GLN A 5 2.90 -1.43 5.46
CA GLN A 5 4.10 -1.64 6.28
C GLN A 5 5.23 -0.66 5.94
N HIS A 6 5.43 -0.39 4.65
CA HIS A 6 6.42 0.59 4.20
C HIS A 6 6.05 2.01 4.64
N GLY A 7 4.80 2.42 4.42
CA GLY A 7 4.30 3.73 4.83
C GLY A 7 4.37 3.95 6.34
N HIS A 8 4.06 2.93 7.14
CA HIS A 8 4.16 2.99 8.60
C HIS A 8 5.60 3.28 9.06
N ARG A 9 6.60 2.58 8.50
CA ARG A 9 8.02 2.83 8.83
C ARG A 9 8.47 4.21 8.39
N LEU A 10 8.08 4.62 7.20
CA LEU A 10 8.39 5.95 6.67
C LEU A 10 7.80 7.06 7.57
N ILE A 11 6.55 6.90 8.01
CA ILE A 11 5.90 7.83 8.93
C ILE A 11 6.66 7.88 10.27
N ALA A 12 7.03 6.72 10.81
CA ALA A 12 7.80 6.64 12.05
C ALA A 12 9.15 7.35 11.94
N GLU A 13 9.88 7.13 10.84
CA GLU A 13 11.14 7.82 10.53
C GLU A 13 10.95 9.34 10.48
N VAL A 14 9.97 9.81 9.70
CA VAL A 14 9.70 11.25 9.53
C VAL A 14 9.28 11.93 10.82
N LEU A 15 8.54 11.24 11.70
CA LEU A 15 8.13 11.76 13.00
C LEU A 15 9.18 11.55 14.10
N GLY A 16 10.22 10.75 13.84
CA GLY A 16 11.25 10.44 14.81
C GLY A 16 10.81 9.50 15.94
N PHE A 17 9.90 8.55 15.64
CA PHE A 17 9.36 7.57 16.60
C PHE A 17 9.80 6.15 16.28
N ASP A 18 9.77 5.26 17.29
CA ASP A 18 9.83 3.82 17.04
C ASP A 18 8.53 3.39 16.31
N PRO A 19 8.60 2.67 15.19
CA PRO A 19 7.42 2.16 14.50
C PRO A 19 6.46 1.39 15.42
N LYS A 20 6.98 0.70 16.42
CA LYS A 20 6.17 -0.06 17.39
C LYS A 20 5.31 0.81 18.31
N GLU A 21 5.63 2.10 18.42
CA GLU A 21 4.88 3.06 19.23
C GLU A 21 3.77 3.77 18.47
N LEU A 22 3.64 3.50 17.17
CA LEU A 22 2.59 4.08 16.33
C LEU A 22 1.43 3.10 16.14
N ASP A 23 0.25 3.52 16.58
CA ASP A 23 -1.01 2.89 16.26
C ASP A 23 -1.65 3.55 15.04
N PHE A 24 -2.20 2.77 14.13
CA PHE A 24 -2.81 3.30 12.92
C PHE A 24 -3.99 2.45 12.42
N ILE A 25 -4.85 3.09 11.65
CA ILE A 25 -5.88 2.45 10.82
C ILE A 25 -5.67 2.91 9.40
N CYS A 26 -5.51 1.95 8.49
CA CYS A 26 -5.51 2.22 7.07
C CYS A 26 -6.76 1.61 6.45
N ALA A 27 -7.41 2.33 5.54
CA ALA A 27 -8.57 1.82 4.82
C ALA A 27 -8.67 2.45 3.43
N GLY A 28 -9.23 1.69 2.48
CA GLY A 28 -9.39 2.08 1.09
C GLY A 28 -9.53 0.87 0.20
N ILE A 29 -8.91 0.95 -0.98
CA ILE A 29 -8.77 -0.18 -1.91
C ILE A 29 -7.30 -0.43 -2.20
N ASN A 30 -6.96 -1.58 -2.76
CA ASN A 30 -5.58 -1.91 -3.11
C ASN A 30 -4.93 -0.78 -3.93
N HIS A 31 -3.72 -0.34 -3.54
CA HIS A 31 -2.98 0.81 -4.05
C HIS A 31 -3.59 2.21 -3.80
N GLN A 32 -4.79 2.30 -3.24
CA GLN A 32 -5.44 3.54 -2.83
C GLN A 32 -6.01 3.42 -1.41
N THR A 33 -5.12 3.09 -0.49
CA THR A 33 -5.40 2.98 0.95
C THR A 33 -4.76 4.15 1.68
N TRP A 34 -5.42 4.62 2.73
CA TRP A 34 -5.09 5.86 3.41
C TRP A 34 -4.93 5.64 4.91
N TYR A 35 -3.95 6.28 5.54
CA TYR A 35 -3.84 6.35 7.00
C TYR A 35 -4.93 7.28 7.53
N ILE A 36 -6.12 6.72 7.80
CA ILE A 36 -7.28 7.49 8.29
C ILE A 36 -7.22 7.77 9.78
N GLN A 37 -6.39 7.05 10.51
CA GLN A 37 -6.04 7.31 11.90
C GLN A 37 -4.56 7.01 12.12
N LEU A 38 -3.88 7.89 12.85
CA LEU A 38 -2.50 7.69 13.27
C LEU A 38 -2.35 8.23 14.69
N LYS A 39 -1.86 7.40 15.61
CA LYS A 39 -1.64 7.79 17.00
C LYS A 39 -0.27 7.39 17.48
N HIS A 40 0.33 8.23 18.31
CA HIS A 40 1.52 7.93 19.11
C HIS A 40 1.17 8.03 20.59
N LYS A 41 1.25 6.90 21.31
CA LYS A 41 0.89 6.84 22.74
C LYS A 41 -0.49 7.45 23.03
N GLY A 42 -1.46 7.16 22.16
CA GLY A 42 -2.84 7.63 22.27
C GLY A 42 -3.12 9.05 21.73
N GLN A 43 -2.10 9.83 21.42
CA GLN A 43 -2.24 11.17 20.84
C GLN A 43 -2.36 11.09 19.32
N ASP A 44 -3.32 11.83 18.75
CA ASP A 44 -3.48 11.94 17.29
C ASP A 44 -2.29 12.68 16.67
N MET A 45 -1.69 12.05 15.67
CA MET A 45 -0.55 12.56 14.92
C MET A 45 -0.89 12.93 13.48
N THR A 46 -2.10 12.69 13.03
CA THR A 46 -2.52 12.89 11.63
C THR A 46 -2.23 14.32 11.17
N GLY A 47 -2.58 15.32 11.96
CA GLY A 47 -2.36 16.73 11.65
C GLY A 47 -0.89 17.18 11.64
N LYS A 48 0.03 16.38 12.18
CA LYS A 48 1.47 16.71 12.22
C LYS A 48 2.24 16.19 11.01
N LEU A 49 1.66 15.26 10.25
CA LEU A 49 2.35 14.59 9.15
C LEU A 49 2.79 15.54 8.05
N LEU A 50 1.93 16.46 7.64
CA LEU A 50 2.25 17.37 6.53
C LEU A 50 3.50 18.20 6.82
N GLU A 51 3.54 18.87 7.96
CA GLU A 51 4.68 19.69 8.38
C GLU A 51 5.96 18.85 8.52
N ALA A 52 5.85 17.65 9.10
CA ALA A 52 6.98 16.74 9.29
C ALA A 52 7.57 16.30 7.95
N PHE A 53 6.74 15.90 6.98
CA PHE A 53 7.20 15.53 5.64
C PHE A 53 7.80 16.71 4.88
N GLU A 54 7.18 17.89 4.92
CA GLU A 54 7.69 19.09 4.24
C GLU A 54 9.06 19.53 4.75
N LYS A 55 9.33 19.35 6.03
CA LYS A 55 10.61 19.69 6.66
C LYS A 55 11.68 18.59 6.54
N HIS A 56 11.31 17.37 6.18
CA HIS A 56 12.24 16.26 6.13
C HIS A 56 13.26 16.43 4.98
N PRO A 57 14.57 16.31 5.23
CA PRO A 57 15.61 16.67 4.25
C PRO A 57 15.58 15.80 2.97
N VAL A 58 15.15 14.56 3.08
CA VAL A 58 15.07 13.58 1.99
C VAL A 58 13.63 13.46 1.49
N HIS A 59 12.69 13.10 2.36
CA HIS A 59 11.33 12.73 1.98
C HIS A 59 10.50 13.89 1.42
N SER A 60 10.83 15.14 1.75
CA SER A 60 10.24 16.31 1.08
C SER A 60 10.48 16.33 -0.44
N LYS A 61 11.52 15.67 -0.91
CA LYS A 61 11.92 15.62 -2.33
C LYS A 61 11.48 14.34 -3.03
N THR A 62 11.41 13.22 -2.31
CA THR A 62 11.08 11.90 -2.86
C THR A 62 9.59 11.58 -2.80
N GLU A 63 8.85 12.16 -1.84
CA GLU A 63 7.44 11.86 -1.57
C GLU A 63 6.48 12.98 -2.03
N LYS A 64 6.83 13.68 -3.11
CA LYS A 64 6.09 14.88 -3.56
C LYS A 64 4.61 14.63 -3.85
N VAL A 65 4.28 13.52 -4.50
CA VAL A 65 2.88 13.13 -4.81
C VAL A 65 2.12 12.86 -3.52
N ARG A 66 2.71 12.06 -2.62
CA ARG A 66 2.11 11.71 -1.32
C ARG A 66 1.91 12.95 -0.44
N ILE A 67 2.87 13.88 -0.44
CA ILE A 67 2.78 15.16 0.30
C ILE A 67 1.69 16.04 -0.30
N ASP A 68 1.60 16.15 -1.63
CA ASP A 68 0.55 16.95 -2.27
C ASP A 68 -0.84 16.36 -2.02
N MET A 69 -0.97 15.05 -2.08
CA MET A 69 -2.21 14.35 -1.71
C MET A 69 -2.56 14.56 -0.23
N LEU A 70 -1.58 14.43 0.67
CA LEU A 70 -1.78 14.71 2.10
C LEU A 70 -2.26 16.15 2.33
N ARG A 71 -1.67 17.13 1.65
CA ARG A 71 -2.09 18.55 1.73
C ARG A 71 -3.52 18.76 1.27
N ARG A 72 -3.95 18.06 0.20
CA ARG A 72 -5.28 18.23 -0.40
C ARG A 72 -6.37 17.43 0.30
N PHE A 73 -6.06 16.20 0.69
CA PHE A 73 -7.04 15.26 1.24
C PHE A 73 -6.97 15.12 2.77
N GLY A 74 -5.89 15.60 3.39
CA GLY A 74 -5.68 15.51 4.84
C GLY A 74 -5.17 14.14 5.33
N TYR A 75 -4.97 13.16 4.43
CA TYR A 75 -4.61 11.80 4.78
C TYR A 75 -3.45 11.30 3.92
N PHE A 76 -2.52 10.59 4.56
CA PHE A 76 -1.33 10.04 3.89
C PHE A 76 -1.66 8.71 3.23
N SER A 77 -1.21 8.53 1.98
CA SER A 77 -1.40 7.27 1.24
C SER A 77 -0.41 6.21 1.72
N THR A 78 -0.85 4.96 1.72
CA THR A 78 0.01 3.81 2.01
C THR A 78 0.95 3.48 0.85
N GLU A 79 0.55 3.81 -0.38
CA GLU A 79 1.29 3.44 -1.58
C GLU A 79 2.51 4.32 -1.81
N SER A 80 3.51 3.82 -2.53
CA SER A 80 4.71 4.57 -2.88
C SER A 80 4.39 5.83 -3.71
N ASN A 81 5.29 6.80 -3.69
CA ASN A 81 5.14 8.05 -4.44
C ASN A 81 4.86 7.81 -5.93
N GLY A 82 5.58 6.86 -6.52
CA GLY A 82 5.44 6.53 -7.92
C GLY A 82 4.14 5.85 -8.27
N HIS A 83 3.80 4.78 -7.57
CA HIS A 83 2.57 4.04 -7.81
C HIS A 83 1.33 4.87 -7.52
N LEU A 84 1.29 5.67 -6.45
CA LEU A 84 0.17 6.57 -6.22
C LEU A 84 -0.06 7.50 -7.43
N SER A 85 1.01 7.99 -8.07
CA SER A 85 0.91 8.83 -9.26
C SER A 85 0.31 8.12 -10.49
N GLU A 86 0.33 6.80 -10.51
CA GLU A 86 -0.24 5.97 -11.58
C GLU A 86 -1.75 5.75 -11.39
N TYR A 87 -2.20 5.71 -10.13
CA TYR A 87 -3.60 5.45 -9.77
C TYR A 87 -4.47 6.70 -9.71
N VAL A 88 -3.88 7.89 -9.79
CA VAL A 88 -4.62 9.17 -9.79
C VAL A 88 -4.29 10.00 -11.03
N PRO A 89 -5.26 10.73 -11.61
CA PRO A 89 -5.11 11.30 -12.95
C PRO A 89 -4.33 12.62 -12.99
N TRP A 90 -3.66 13.03 -11.92
CA TRP A 90 -3.16 14.42 -11.83
C TRP A 90 -1.67 14.60 -12.09
N TYR A 91 -0.85 13.56 -11.93
CA TYR A 91 0.61 13.70 -11.87
C TYR A 91 1.36 13.19 -13.11
N ARG A 92 0.66 12.62 -14.10
CA ARG A 92 1.25 12.01 -15.29
C ARG A 92 0.60 12.45 -16.61
N LYS A 93 0.00 13.65 -16.65
CA LYS A 93 -0.69 14.12 -17.85
C LYS A 93 0.28 14.57 -18.95
N ARG A 94 1.46 15.03 -18.57
CA ARG A 94 2.49 15.55 -19.48
C ARG A 94 3.87 15.09 -19.03
N PRO A 95 4.87 15.03 -19.95
CA PRO A 95 6.25 14.67 -19.58
C PRO A 95 6.82 15.54 -18.44
N GLU A 96 6.52 16.84 -18.46
CA GLU A 96 6.98 17.79 -17.44
C GLU A 96 6.41 17.47 -16.05
N ASP A 97 5.17 16.98 -15.98
CA ASP A 97 4.56 16.57 -14.71
C ASP A 97 5.31 15.38 -14.12
N ILE A 98 5.68 14.40 -14.95
CA ILE A 98 6.47 13.23 -14.50
C ILE A 98 7.82 13.70 -13.93
N MET A 99 8.53 14.57 -14.65
CA MET A 99 9.83 15.09 -14.20
C MET A 99 9.73 15.89 -12.90
N ASN A 100 8.62 16.59 -12.66
CA ASN A 100 8.43 17.41 -11.47
C ASN A 100 8.02 16.59 -10.24
N TRP A 101 7.20 15.53 -10.42
CA TRP A 101 6.55 14.82 -9.34
C TRP A 101 7.21 13.48 -8.99
N ILE A 102 7.89 12.86 -9.96
CA ILE A 102 8.41 11.50 -9.81
C ILE A 102 9.93 11.51 -9.67
N HIS A 103 10.42 10.75 -8.71
CA HIS A 103 11.84 10.50 -8.59
C HIS A 103 12.22 9.34 -9.51
N LEU A 104 12.84 9.68 -10.66
CA LEU A 104 13.26 8.70 -11.66
C LEU A 104 14.47 7.92 -11.16
N GLY A 105 14.64 6.69 -11.65
CA GLY A 105 15.76 5.81 -11.33
C GLY A 105 15.41 4.56 -10.53
N SER A 106 14.12 4.41 -10.17
CA SER A 106 13.61 3.18 -9.57
C SER A 106 12.16 2.93 -10.03
N TRP A 107 11.88 1.73 -10.52
CA TRP A 107 10.53 1.39 -10.98
C TRP A 107 9.48 1.50 -9.84
N ILE A 108 9.85 1.15 -8.61
CA ILE A 108 9.01 1.32 -7.41
C ILE A 108 8.67 2.80 -7.16
N ASN A 109 9.57 3.73 -7.50
CA ASN A 109 9.34 5.16 -7.39
C ASN A 109 8.57 5.75 -8.58
N GLY A 110 8.12 4.90 -9.52
CA GLY A 110 7.29 5.28 -10.66
C GLY A 110 8.07 5.64 -11.91
N GLU A 111 9.29 5.11 -12.08
CA GLU A 111 10.05 5.21 -13.32
C GLU A 111 9.20 4.75 -14.51
N THR A 112 9.01 5.61 -15.50
CA THR A 112 8.28 5.27 -16.72
C THR A 112 8.99 4.15 -17.47
N GLY A 113 8.27 3.04 -17.71
CA GLY A 113 8.86 1.85 -18.34
C GLY A 113 9.78 1.03 -17.45
N GLY A 114 9.91 1.38 -16.16
CA GLY A 114 10.79 0.68 -15.23
C GLY A 114 10.45 -0.80 -15.06
N TYR A 115 9.17 -1.15 -15.01
CA TYR A 115 8.75 -2.56 -14.97
C TYR A 115 9.11 -3.31 -16.27
N LEU A 116 8.92 -2.69 -17.42
CA LEU A 116 9.33 -3.26 -18.69
C LEU A 116 10.86 -3.51 -18.73
N ARG A 117 11.66 -2.57 -18.22
CA ARG A 117 13.10 -2.74 -18.08
C ARG A 117 13.45 -3.95 -17.21
N VAL A 118 12.84 -4.09 -16.04
CA VAL A 118 13.03 -5.24 -15.15
C VAL A 118 12.65 -6.56 -15.84
N CYS A 119 11.55 -6.59 -16.58
CA CYS A 119 11.16 -7.78 -17.35
C CYS A 119 12.16 -8.12 -18.46
N ILE A 120 12.70 -7.13 -19.14
CA ILE A 120 13.72 -7.34 -20.18
C ILE A 120 15.04 -7.84 -19.58
N GLU A 121 15.48 -7.24 -18.48
CA GLU A 121 16.69 -7.64 -17.78
C GLU A 121 16.59 -9.06 -17.22
N GLY A 122 15.43 -9.44 -16.69
CA GLY A 122 15.17 -10.77 -16.12
C GLY A 122 14.65 -11.83 -17.10
N ARG A 123 14.50 -11.53 -18.40
CA ARG A 123 13.87 -12.45 -19.38
C ARG A 123 14.53 -13.81 -19.50
N ASN A 124 15.82 -13.89 -19.27
CA ASN A 124 16.60 -15.13 -19.34
C ASN A 124 16.88 -15.76 -17.95
N TRP A 125 16.20 -15.28 -16.91
CA TRP A 125 16.48 -15.69 -15.52
C TRP A 125 16.48 -17.21 -15.31
N PHE A 126 15.60 -17.94 -15.96
CA PHE A 126 15.53 -19.40 -15.88
C PHE A 126 16.74 -20.08 -16.52
N GLU A 127 17.39 -19.44 -17.50
CA GLU A 127 18.58 -19.97 -18.18
C GLU A 127 19.87 -19.57 -17.47
N THR A 128 19.92 -18.38 -16.88
CA THR A 128 21.13 -17.78 -16.32
C THR A 128 21.23 -17.89 -14.81
N ASP A 129 20.19 -17.48 -14.09
CA ASP A 129 20.25 -17.32 -12.63
C ASP A 129 19.65 -18.48 -11.88
N PHE A 130 18.57 -19.07 -12.41
CA PHE A 130 17.86 -20.18 -11.76
C PHE A 130 18.72 -21.42 -11.57
N PRO A 131 19.56 -21.89 -12.52
CA PRO A 131 20.46 -23.02 -12.29
C PRO A 131 21.40 -22.77 -11.11
N ASN A 132 22.02 -21.59 -11.05
CA ASN A 132 22.90 -21.21 -9.95
C ASN A 132 22.15 -21.12 -8.61
N TRP A 133 20.91 -20.64 -8.63
CA TRP A 133 20.07 -20.59 -7.45
C TRP A 133 19.71 -21.98 -6.94
N MET A 134 19.44 -22.92 -7.83
CA MET A 134 19.15 -24.32 -7.48
C MET A 134 20.35 -25.09 -6.90
N GLU A 135 21.56 -24.66 -7.20
CA GLU A 135 22.80 -25.25 -6.65
C GLU A 135 23.13 -24.73 -5.24
N GLN A 136 22.43 -23.67 -4.78
CA GLN A 136 22.66 -23.16 -3.43
C GLN A 136 22.15 -24.15 -2.38
N PRO A 137 22.82 -24.25 -1.22
CA PRO A 137 22.32 -25.06 -0.13
C PRO A 137 20.93 -24.61 0.29
N PRO A 138 20.07 -25.55 0.76
CA PRO A 138 18.75 -25.19 1.25
C PRO A 138 18.83 -24.07 2.30
N MET A 139 17.90 -23.12 2.21
CA MET A 139 17.81 -22.04 3.20
C MET A 139 17.53 -22.64 4.58
N GLU A 140 18.30 -22.26 5.58
CA GLU A 140 17.98 -22.60 6.96
C GLU A 140 16.75 -21.83 7.43
N PHE A 141 15.76 -22.55 7.92
CA PHE A 141 14.58 -21.95 8.55
C PHE A 141 14.90 -21.58 10.00
N ARG A 142 15.15 -20.29 10.24
CA ARG A 142 15.36 -19.72 11.57
C ARG A 142 14.36 -18.61 11.81
N SER A 143 13.85 -18.51 13.05
CA SER A 143 12.87 -17.49 13.44
C SER A 143 13.36 -16.05 13.18
N GLU A 144 14.67 -15.81 13.31
CA GLU A 144 15.33 -14.53 13.08
C GLU A 144 15.32 -14.13 11.60
N LEU A 145 15.21 -15.10 10.70
CA LEU A 145 15.13 -14.90 9.25
C LEU A 145 13.68 -14.74 8.75
N ARG A 146 12.69 -14.82 9.67
CA ARG A 146 11.29 -14.60 9.32
C ARG A 146 11.11 -13.24 8.71
N GLY A 147 10.64 -13.19 7.46
CA GLY A 147 10.34 -11.95 6.76
C GLY A 147 9.21 -11.16 7.43
N LEU A 148 9.03 -9.93 6.98
CA LEU A 148 7.96 -9.05 7.48
C LEU A 148 6.63 -9.27 6.76
N GLU A 149 6.62 -10.19 5.79
CA GLU A 149 5.45 -10.52 4.99
C GLU A 149 4.34 -11.17 5.83
N HIS A 150 3.12 -10.85 5.49
CA HIS A 150 1.92 -11.28 6.24
C HIS A 150 1.72 -12.80 6.24
N GLY A 151 2.10 -13.50 5.16
CA GLY A 151 1.76 -14.90 4.93
C GLY A 151 2.10 -15.81 6.09
N SER A 152 3.33 -15.76 6.60
CA SER A 152 3.77 -16.61 7.71
C SER A 152 3.04 -16.32 9.02
N PHE A 153 2.66 -15.06 9.27
CA PHE A 153 1.90 -14.66 10.46
C PHE A 153 0.43 -15.08 10.37
N ILE A 154 -0.14 -15.03 9.16
CA ILE A 154 -1.50 -15.52 8.90
C ILE A 154 -1.57 -17.02 9.15
N LEU A 155 -0.63 -17.80 8.59
CA LEU A 155 -0.55 -19.25 8.80
C LEU A 155 -0.40 -19.59 10.30
N GLU A 156 0.49 -18.89 11.00
CA GLU A 156 0.65 -19.07 12.44
C GLU A 156 -0.65 -18.77 13.20
N GLY A 157 -1.37 -17.69 12.82
CA GLY A 157 -2.65 -17.35 13.43
C GLY A 157 -3.68 -18.47 13.26
N LEU A 158 -3.83 -18.98 12.04
CA LEU A 158 -4.77 -20.05 11.72
C LEU A 158 -4.44 -21.38 12.41
N GLU A 159 -3.15 -21.75 12.49
CA GLU A 159 -2.72 -23.06 13.01
C GLU A 159 -2.67 -23.12 14.54
N ILE A 160 -2.17 -22.08 15.20
CA ILE A 160 -1.95 -22.10 16.65
C ILE A 160 -2.77 -21.05 17.44
N GLY A 161 -3.62 -20.29 16.76
CA GLY A 161 -4.52 -19.33 17.41
C GLY A 161 -3.83 -18.05 17.89
N ARG A 162 -2.56 -17.79 17.54
CA ARG A 162 -1.92 -16.51 17.85
C ARG A 162 -2.56 -15.41 17.04
N VAL A 163 -3.19 -14.45 17.71
CA VAL A 163 -3.85 -13.33 17.04
C VAL A 163 -2.83 -12.51 16.26
N TYR A 164 -3.04 -12.40 14.95
CA TYR A 164 -2.29 -11.53 14.07
C TYR A 164 -3.19 -10.42 13.54
N ARG A 165 -2.74 -9.17 13.67
CA ARG A 165 -3.39 -7.99 13.07
C ARG A 165 -2.66 -7.61 11.79
N GLY A 166 -3.37 -7.64 10.67
CA GLY A 166 -2.85 -7.25 9.36
C GLY A 166 -3.80 -6.32 8.61
N HIS A 167 -3.54 -6.13 7.33
CA HIS A 167 -4.45 -5.50 6.38
C HIS A 167 -4.73 -6.47 5.25
N PHE A 168 -5.99 -6.61 4.89
CA PHE A 168 -6.50 -7.65 4.01
C PHE A 168 -7.32 -7.04 2.88
N ASN A 169 -7.19 -7.63 1.69
CA ASN A 169 -8.10 -7.35 0.60
C ASN A 169 -9.29 -8.30 0.72
N VAL A 170 -10.46 -7.75 0.98
CA VAL A 170 -11.71 -8.49 1.21
C VAL A 170 -12.88 -7.84 0.49
N VAL A 171 -13.96 -8.59 0.28
CA VAL A 171 -15.23 -8.00 -0.16
C VAL A 171 -15.70 -7.01 0.92
N ASN A 172 -16.12 -5.82 0.50
CA ASN A 172 -16.49 -4.74 1.43
C ASN A 172 -17.59 -5.15 2.40
N ASN A 173 -18.67 -5.74 1.90
CA ASN A 173 -19.83 -6.15 2.74
C ASN A 173 -20.23 -5.08 3.77
N GLY A 174 -20.11 -3.79 3.43
CA GLY A 174 -20.46 -2.66 4.27
C GLY A 174 -19.44 -2.33 5.38
N CYS A 175 -18.24 -2.89 5.38
CA CYS A 175 -17.21 -2.50 6.35
C CYS A 175 -16.71 -1.06 6.14
N ILE A 176 -16.62 -0.60 4.87
CA ILE A 176 -16.49 0.81 4.49
C ILE A 176 -17.85 1.26 3.92
N THR A 177 -18.54 2.13 4.65
CA THR A 177 -19.95 2.43 4.41
C THR A 177 -20.22 3.33 3.21
N ASN A 178 -19.24 4.09 2.74
CA ASN A 178 -19.36 4.97 1.56
C ASN A 178 -18.62 4.44 0.32
N LEU A 179 -18.33 3.13 0.29
CA LEU A 179 -17.89 2.39 -0.89
C LEU A 179 -18.92 1.28 -1.23
N PRO A 180 -19.01 0.84 -2.49
CA PRO A 180 -19.92 -0.24 -2.89
C PRO A 180 -19.68 -1.53 -2.12
N GLU A 181 -20.75 -2.23 -1.74
CA GLU A 181 -20.68 -3.44 -0.92
C GLU A 181 -19.96 -4.62 -1.59
N ASP A 182 -20.01 -4.69 -2.92
CA ASP A 182 -19.38 -5.72 -3.74
C ASP A 182 -17.93 -5.37 -4.15
N ALA A 183 -17.43 -4.18 -3.79
CA ALA A 183 -16.06 -3.79 -4.07
C ALA A 183 -15.07 -4.59 -3.21
N ILE A 184 -13.86 -4.80 -3.73
CA ILE A 184 -12.75 -5.31 -2.92
C ILE A 184 -12.08 -4.12 -2.24
N VAL A 185 -12.02 -4.17 -0.92
CA VAL A 185 -11.43 -3.12 -0.09
C VAL A 185 -10.22 -3.63 0.67
N GLU A 186 -9.29 -2.75 0.96
CA GLU A 186 -8.15 -3.01 1.83
C GLU A 186 -8.38 -2.39 3.20
N VAL A 187 -8.48 -3.24 4.22
CA VAL A 187 -8.89 -2.86 5.57
C VAL A 187 -8.11 -3.65 6.62
N PRO A 188 -7.98 -3.14 7.86
CA PRO A 188 -7.43 -3.92 8.95
C PRO A 188 -8.31 -5.14 9.24
N GLY A 189 -7.67 -6.21 9.69
CA GLY A 189 -8.34 -7.43 10.11
C GLY A 189 -7.50 -8.20 11.12
N TYR A 190 -8.11 -9.17 11.75
CA TYR A 190 -7.49 -10.06 12.72
C TYR A 190 -7.62 -11.50 12.25
N VAL A 191 -6.57 -12.28 12.45
CA VAL A 191 -6.53 -13.71 12.15
C VAL A 191 -6.20 -14.47 13.42
N ASP A 192 -6.99 -15.49 13.69
CA ASP A 192 -6.75 -16.47 14.73
C ASP A 192 -7.22 -17.86 14.27
N ALA A 193 -7.29 -18.85 15.18
CA ALA A 193 -7.75 -20.22 14.87
C ALA A 193 -9.19 -20.30 14.34
N ASN A 194 -10.01 -19.25 14.50
CA ASN A 194 -11.37 -19.18 13.99
C ASN A 194 -11.45 -18.55 12.58
N GLY A 195 -10.33 -18.11 12.02
CA GLY A 195 -10.27 -17.50 10.71
C GLY A 195 -9.99 -16.00 10.72
N VAL A 196 -10.52 -15.29 9.72
CA VAL A 196 -10.30 -13.85 9.53
C VAL A 196 -11.52 -13.05 10.00
N SER A 197 -11.27 -12.08 10.88
CA SER A 197 -12.30 -11.17 11.40
C SER A 197 -12.01 -9.75 10.90
N ILE A 198 -12.98 -9.15 10.20
CA ILE A 198 -12.87 -7.79 9.66
C ILE A 198 -13.74 -6.84 10.48
N PRO A 199 -13.16 -5.81 11.11
CA PRO A 199 -13.95 -4.81 11.84
C PRO A 199 -14.66 -3.86 10.88
N ARG A 200 -15.76 -3.28 11.33
CA ARG A 200 -16.40 -2.17 10.61
C ARG A 200 -15.54 -0.92 10.74
N ILE A 201 -15.24 -0.29 9.61
CA ILE A 201 -14.41 0.93 9.53
C ILE A 201 -15.32 2.18 9.57
N GLY A 202 -16.48 2.13 8.93
CA GLY A 202 -17.35 3.29 8.72
C GLY A 202 -16.99 4.04 7.43
N ASP A 203 -17.28 5.33 7.39
CA ASP A 203 -17.02 6.15 6.21
C ASP A 203 -15.53 6.49 6.06
N LEU A 204 -15.01 6.34 4.85
CA LEU A 204 -13.76 7.00 4.47
C LEU A 204 -13.96 8.52 4.39
N PRO A 205 -12.89 9.30 4.60
CA PRO A 205 -12.91 10.72 4.27
C PRO A 205 -13.38 10.94 2.82
N LEU A 206 -14.23 11.93 2.57
CA LEU A 206 -14.93 12.09 1.30
C LEU A 206 -13.99 12.15 0.08
N GLY A 207 -12.86 12.86 0.18
CA GLY A 207 -11.88 12.92 -0.90
C GLY A 207 -11.26 11.57 -1.22
N CYS A 208 -10.91 10.80 -0.18
CA CYS A 208 -10.37 9.44 -0.33
C CYS A 208 -11.41 8.48 -0.93
N ALA A 209 -12.67 8.56 -0.45
CA ALA A 209 -13.77 7.76 -0.99
C ALA A 209 -14.05 8.08 -2.46
N ALA A 210 -14.01 9.36 -2.86
CA ALA A 210 -14.23 9.76 -4.25
C ALA A 210 -13.19 9.15 -5.20
N VAL A 211 -11.91 9.17 -4.82
CA VAL A 211 -10.82 8.54 -5.60
C VAL A 211 -11.00 7.04 -5.68
N CYS A 212 -11.30 6.38 -4.56
CA CYS A 212 -11.57 4.94 -4.53
C CYS A 212 -12.75 4.55 -5.42
N ASN A 213 -13.87 5.29 -5.35
CA ASN A 213 -15.06 5.04 -6.19
C ASN A 213 -14.78 5.18 -7.69
N ALA A 214 -13.96 6.16 -8.09
CA ALA A 214 -13.55 6.31 -9.47
C ALA A 214 -12.78 5.08 -9.96
N SER A 215 -11.81 4.60 -9.18
CA SER A 215 -11.04 3.40 -9.51
C SER A 215 -11.86 2.12 -9.48
N ILE A 216 -12.77 1.95 -8.52
CA ILE A 216 -13.73 0.83 -8.49
C ILE A 216 -14.57 0.79 -9.77
N SER A 217 -15.02 1.96 -10.24
CA SER A 217 -15.80 2.04 -11.50
C SER A 217 -14.98 1.59 -12.71
N VAL A 218 -13.72 2.00 -12.79
CA VAL A 218 -12.80 1.56 -13.86
C VAL A 218 -12.55 0.05 -13.78
N GLN A 219 -12.29 -0.49 -12.59
CA GLN A 219 -12.08 -1.93 -12.40
C GLN A 219 -13.31 -2.75 -12.83
N ARG A 220 -14.52 -2.31 -12.47
CA ARG A 220 -15.78 -2.97 -12.88
C ARG A 220 -15.95 -2.97 -14.39
N MET A 221 -15.68 -1.84 -15.05
CA MET A 221 -15.76 -1.75 -16.51
C MET A 221 -14.73 -2.66 -17.17
N ALA A 222 -13.49 -2.67 -16.67
CA ALA A 222 -12.44 -3.54 -17.20
C ALA A 222 -12.77 -5.03 -17.06
N VAL A 223 -13.31 -5.45 -15.91
CA VAL A 223 -13.77 -6.83 -15.70
C VAL A 223 -14.92 -7.18 -16.65
N LYS A 224 -15.90 -6.28 -16.79
CA LYS A 224 -17.03 -6.49 -17.69
C LYS A 224 -16.56 -6.65 -19.13
N ALA A 225 -15.73 -5.75 -19.62
CA ALA A 225 -15.17 -5.84 -20.98
C ALA A 225 -14.41 -7.16 -21.20
N ALA A 226 -13.58 -7.56 -20.24
CA ALA A 226 -12.81 -8.81 -20.34
C ALA A 226 -13.70 -10.06 -20.33
N VAL A 227 -14.79 -10.06 -19.56
CA VAL A 227 -15.70 -11.22 -19.48
C VAL A 227 -16.66 -11.31 -20.68
N GLU A 228 -17.16 -10.17 -21.15
CA GLU A 228 -18.10 -10.09 -22.27
C GLU A 228 -17.41 -10.07 -23.64
N GLY A 229 -16.09 -9.84 -23.67
CA GLY A 229 -15.32 -9.71 -24.91
C GLY A 229 -15.68 -8.44 -25.70
N ASP A 230 -16.05 -7.39 -24.99
CA ASP A 230 -16.43 -6.08 -25.52
C ASP A 230 -15.35 -5.04 -25.21
N ASP A 231 -15.14 -4.11 -26.16
CA ASP A 231 -14.09 -3.07 -26.04
C ASP A 231 -14.51 -1.85 -25.18
#